data_e430b23af7f72970538bb366ed576c84
#
_entry.id   e430b23af7f72970538bb366ed576c84
#
_cell.length_a   1.000
_cell.length_b   1.000
_cell.length_c   1.000
_cell.angle_alpha   90.00
_cell.angle_beta   90.00
_cell.angle_gamma   90.00
#
_symmetry.space_group_name_H-M   'P 1'
#
loop_
_entity.id
_entity.type
_entity.pdbx_description
1 polymer ?
#
loop_
_entity_poly.entity_id
_entity_poly.type
_entity_poly.pdbx_seq_one_letter_code
_entity_poly.pdbx_strand_id
1 'polypeptide(L)'
;SGIEPIISVSGTSLTRNHANMLSKLVNKVILLYDGDSAGGNAAIRAGFIIYQVGMEAQIVRPPNDLDPDDWILQNKLDDIKSAIDNPTTFLDFHMEFHNAMELKGIELRDYLHELLSNINQIGDVIIKNEFIKNISEKFDIKEMELIEILNSKKTYNRSQDAEKNENNIKFTTIIHRAELELTKIIMHADLKDRKNLKKLISLDLITHELLLKIVSKLYSDQQFETSRLIEDFPDKIERKLISKL
;
A
#
# COMPACT_ATOMS: atom_id res chain seq x y z
N SER A 1 10.40 -20.81 23.68
CA SER A 1 10.91 -21.07 22.31
C SER A 1 12.44 -20.91 22.18
N GLY A 2 13.07 -20.12 23.03
CA GLY A 2 14.51 -19.82 22.95
C GLY A 2 14.91 -18.92 21.78
N ILE A 3 13.95 -18.23 21.16
CA ILE A 3 14.13 -17.15 20.20
C ILE A 3 13.53 -15.90 20.83
N GLU A 4 14.33 -14.91 21.07
CA GLU A 4 13.93 -13.63 21.68
C GLU A 4 14.73 -12.47 21.06
N PRO A 5 14.13 -11.28 20.89
CA PRO A 5 12.72 -10.94 21.11
C PRO A 5 11.83 -11.28 19.90
N ILE A 6 10.60 -11.72 20.15
CA ILE A 6 9.58 -11.97 19.10
C ILE A 6 8.39 -11.04 19.35
N ILE A 7 7.84 -10.47 18.26
CA ILE A 7 6.65 -9.63 18.28
C ILE A 7 5.67 -10.15 17.23
N SER A 8 4.41 -10.33 17.62
CA SER A 8 3.33 -10.67 16.70
C SER A 8 2.39 -9.47 16.50
N VAL A 9 2.03 -9.23 15.24
CA VAL A 9 1.00 -8.24 14.88
C VAL A 9 -0.33 -9.00 14.81
N SER A 10 -1.07 -9.01 15.93
CA SER A 10 -2.30 -9.79 16.07
C SER A 10 -3.40 -9.29 15.13
N GLY A 11 -3.83 -10.13 14.18
CA GLY A 11 -5.02 -9.94 13.36
C GLY A 11 -4.98 -8.81 12.33
N THR A 12 -3.85 -8.12 12.16
CA THR A 12 -3.71 -7.01 11.20
C THR A 12 -2.36 -7.03 10.49
N SER A 13 -2.28 -6.38 9.32
CA SER A 13 -0.99 -6.18 8.65
C SER A 13 -0.10 -5.21 9.44
N LEU A 14 1.23 -5.33 9.32
CA LEU A 14 2.17 -4.36 9.85
C LEU A 14 1.85 -2.96 9.31
N THR A 15 1.66 -2.01 10.22
CA THR A 15 1.40 -0.61 9.87
C THR A 15 2.64 0.25 10.06
N ARG A 16 2.66 1.43 9.44
CA ARG A 16 3.72 2.42 9.65
C ARG A 16 3.85 2.84 11.14
N ASN A 17 2.74 2.89 11.88
CA ASN A 17 2.78 3.19 13.31
C ASN A 17 3.47 2.08 14.10
N HIS A 18 3.21 0.80 13.79
CA HIS A 18 3.92 -0.32 14.37
C HIS A 18 5.42 -0.25 14.08
N ALA A 19 5.80 0.02 12.82
CA ALA A 19 7.19 0.18 12.43
C ALA A 19 7.88 1.35 13.13
N ASN A 20 7.21 2.51 13.28
CA ASN A 20 7.73 3.65 14.04
C ASN A 20 7.93 3.34 15.53
N MET A 21 7.13 2.46 16.11
CA MET A 21 7.36 2.01 17.51
C MET A 21 8.59 1.11 17.60
N LEU A 22 8.73 0.18 16.66
CA LEU A 22 9.86 -0.74 16.58
C LEU A 22 11.19 -0.02 16.33
N SER A 23 11.20 1.01 15.46
CA SER A 23 12.42 1.77 15.13
C SER A 23 13.06 2.49 16.32
N LYS A 24 12.31 2.67 17.41
CA LYS A 24 12.87 3.20 18.68
C LYS A 24 13.63 2.15 19.49
N LEU A 25 13.48 0.88 19.17
CA LEU A 25 14.00 -0.24 19.94
C LEU A 25 15.08 -1.01 19.17
N VAL A 26 14.96 -1.12 17.85
CA VAL A 26 15.84 -1.92 17.01
C VAL A 26 16.10 -1.23 15.67
N ASN A 27 17.25 -1.56 15.05
CA ASN A 27 17.62 -1.07 13.71
C ASN A 27 17.32 -2.11 12.61
N LYS A 28 17.06 -3.35 12.99
CA LYS A 28 16.85 -4.47 12.07
C LYS A 28 15.71 -5.36 12.54
N VAL A 29 14.93 -5.86 11.60
CA VAL A 29 13.79 -6.75 11.85
C VAL A 29 13.88 -7.94 10.91
N ILE A 30 13.65 -9.15 11.44
CA ILE A 30 13.44 -10.35 10.64
C ILE A 30 11.93 -10.57 10.53
N LEU A 31 11.42 -10.62 9.31
CA LEU A 31 10.01 -10.83 9.02
C LEU A 31 9.77 -12.31 8.75
N LEU A 32 8.84 -12.91 9.46
CA LEU A 32 8.38 -14.29 9.30
C LEU A 32 6.87 -14.26 9.07
N TYR A 33 6.46 -14.52 7.84
CA TYR A 33 5.07 -14.65 7.39
C TYR A 33 4.81 -16.07 6.88
N ASP A 34 3.57 -16.37 6.53
CA ASP A 34 3.21 -17.66 5.93
C ASP A 34 4.01 -17.91 4.64
N GLY A 35 4.32 -19.16 4.34
CA GLY A 35 5.13 -19.55 3.19
C GLY A 35 4.43 -19.37 1.85
N ASP A 36 3.10 -19.15 1.85
CA ASP A 36 2.28 -19.01 0.65
C ASP A 36 2.46 -17.65 -0.06
N SER A 37 1.75 -17.47 -1.18
CA SER A 37 1.81 -16.23 -1.96
C SER A 37 1.21 -15.03 -1.23
N ALA A 38 0.22 -15.22 -0.35
CA ALA A 38 -0.38 -14.15 0.42
C ALA A 38 0.58 -13.64 1.51
N GLY A 39 1.25 -14.57 2.22
CA GLY A 39 2.29 -14.27 3.20
C GLY A 39 3.50 -13.60 2.55
N GLY A 40 3.93 -14.06 1.36
CA GLY A 40 5.01 -13.43 0.60
C GLY A 40 4.70 -11.98 0.22
N ASN A 41 3.50 -11.69 -0.27
CA ASN A 41 3.05 -10.33 -0.54
C ASN A 41 2.96 -9.47 0.73
N ALA A 42 2.56 -10.06 1.85
CA ALA A 42 2.53 -9.37 3.14
C ALA A 42 3.94 -9.04 3.63
N ALA A 43 4.90 -9.95 3.48
CA ALA A 43 6.31 -9.74 3.80
C ALA A 43 6.92 -8.60 2.97
N ILE A 44 6.64 -8.54 1.67
CA ILE A 44 7.10 -7.46 0.78
C ILE A 44 6.56 -6.11 1.23
N ARG A 45 5.25 -6.00 1.49
CA ARG A 45 4.65 -4.76 1.99
C ARG A 45 5.25 -4.33 3.34
N ALA A 46 5.42 -5.27 4.26
CA ALA A 46 6.01 -5.03 5.56
C ALA A 46 7.47 -4.56 5.43
N GLY A 47 8.26 -5.19 4.57
CA GLY A 47 9.66 -4.82 4.32
C GLY A 47 9.81 -3.38 3.85
N PHE A 48 9.02 -2.94 2.87
CA PHE A 48 9.04 -1.53 2.45
C PHE A 48 8.64 -0.57 3.57
N ILE A 49 7.64 -0.92 4.40
CA ILE A 49 7.25 -0.10 5.57
C ILE A 49 8.42 0.01 6.57
N ILE A 50 9.15 -1.08 6.81
CA ILE A 50 10.33 -1.11 7.68
C ILE A 50 11.43 -0.18 7.13
N TYR A 51 11.76 -0.27 5.84
CA TYR A 51 12.76 0.62 5.23
C TYR A 51 12.31 2.08 5.20
N GLN A 52 11.02 2.38 5.05
CA GLN A 52 10.49 3.75 5.09
C GLN A 52 10.64 4.45 6.45
N VAL A 53 10.81 3.71 7.53
CA VAL A 53 11.08 4.25 8.88
C VAL A 53 12.55 4.16 9.28
N GLY A 54 13.44 3.81 8.32
CA GLY A 54 14.89 3.80 8.53
C GLY A 54 15.42 2.53 9.22
N MET A 55 14.68 1.42 9.18
CA MET A 55 15.16 0.12 9.66
C MET A 55 15.49 -0.81 8.49
N GLU A 56 16.29 -1.83 8.75
CA GLU A 56 16.58 -2.94 7.82
C GLU A 56 15.55 -4.06 8.01
N ALA A 57 15.09 -4.64 6.90
CA ALA A 57 14.24 -5.83 6.87
C ALA A 57 15.01 -7.02 6.27
N GLN A 58 14.92 -8.15 6.95
CA GLN A 58 15.33 -9.46 6.43
C GLN A 58 14.16 -10.42 6.50
N ILE A 59 14.16 -11.45 5.66
CA ILE A 59 13.01 -12.35 5.51
C ILE A 59 13.44 -13.77 5.84
N VAL A 60 12.58 -14.45 6.60
CA VAL A 60 12.59 -15.91 6.73
C VAL A 60 11.26 -16.41 6.17
N ARG A 61 11.32 -17.30 5.20
CA ARG A 61 10.14 -17.91 4.58
C ARG A 61 10.04 -19.38 5.01
N PRO A 62 8.89 -19.80 5.60
CA PRO A 62 8.63 -21.22 5.83
C PRO A 62 8.67 -22.02 4.52
N PRO A 63 9.17 -23.24 4.52
CA PRO A 63 9.18 -24.09 3.34
C PRO A 63 7.78 -24.63 3.01
N ASN A 64 7.57 -25.05 1.75
CA ASN A 64 6.38 -25.78 1.31
C ASN A 64 5.03 -25.09 1.61
N ASP A 65 5.00 -23.77 1.52
CA ASP A 65 3.82 -22.94 1.80
C ASP A 65 3.22 -23.12 3.21
N LEU A 66 4.02 -23.65 4.17
CA LEU A 66 3.60 -23.81 5.56
C LEU A 66 3.41 -22.45 6.23
N ASP A 67 2.53 -22.41 7.22
CA ASP A 67 2.56 -21.32 8.17
C ASP A 67 3.68 -21.52 9.22
N PRO A 68 4.08 -20.49 9.97
CA PRO A 68 5.13 -20.60 10.97
C PRO A 68 4.83 -21.62 12.09
N ASP A 69 3.57 -21.81 12.45
CA ASP A 69 3.16 -22.74 13.52
C ASP A 69 3.28 -24.19 13.03
N ASP A 70 2.75 -24.49 11.84
CA ASP A 70 2.89 -25.80 11.20
C ASP A 70 4.35 -26.13 10.93
N TRP A 71 5.18 -25.13 10.55
CA TRP A 71 6.61 -25.35 10.38
C TRP A 71 7.29 -25.75 11.70
N ILE A 72 6.94 -25.10 12.82
CA ILE A 72 7.45 -25.45 14.16
C ILE A 72 7.02 -26.86 14.56
N LEU A 73 5.78 -27.26 14.25
CA LEU A 73 5.24 -28.56 14.59
C LEU A 73 5.86 -29.71 13.79
N GLN A 74 6.19 -29.45 12.50
CA GLN A 74 6.73 -30.48 11.60
C GLN A 74 8.25 -30.63 11.68
N ASN A 75 8.97 -29.54 12.03
CA ASN A 75 10.43 -29.49 12.03
C ASN A 75 10.96 -29.26 13.44
N LYS A 76 12.23 -29.56 13.62
CA LYS A 76 12.89 -29.26 14.89
C LYS A 76 13.07 -27.77 15.03
N LEU A 77 12.97 -27.26 16.25
CA LEU A 77 13.23 -25.86 16.59
C LEU A 77 14.59 -25.34 16.04
N ASP A 78 15.55 -26.24 15.90
CA ASP A 78 16.89 -25.94 15.37
C ASP A 78 16.87 -25.52 13.91
N ASP A 79 15.95 -26.04 13.09
CA ASP A 79 15.82 -25.66 11.68
C ASP A 79 15.35 -24.20 11.55
N ILE A 80 14.41 -23.82 12.42
CA ILE A 80 13.89 -22.44 12.44
C ILE A 80 14.96 -21.48 12.98
N LYS A 81 15.69 -21.86 14.00
CA LYS A 81 16.82 -21.07 14.51
C LYS A 81 17.87 -20.88 13.41
N SER A 82 18.22 -21.94 12.70
CA SER A 82 19.16 -21.87 11.58
C SER A 82 18.68 -20.92 10.47
N ALA A 83 17.38 -20.92 10.17
CA ALA A 83 16.81 -19.99 9.19
C ALA A 83 16.82 -18.53 9.68
N ILE A 84 16.58 -18.32 10.99
CA ILE A 84 16.65 -16.98 11.60
C ILE A 84 18.10 -16.47 11.68
N ASP A 85 19.05 -17.36 11.89
CA ASP A 85 20.48 -17.01 11.91
C ASP A 85 21.01 -16.70 10.49
N ASN A 86 20.34 -17.21 9.44
CA ASN A 86 20.70 -17.03 8.04
C ASN A 86 19.51 -16.50 7.20
N PRO A 87 18.93 -15.36 7.53
CA PRO A 87 17.78 -14.82 6.82
C PRO A 87 18.17 -14.32 5.44
N THR A 88 17.23 -14.36 4.51
CA THR A 88 17.38 -13.79 3.18
C THR A 88 17.28 -12.27 3.25
N THR A 89 18.09 -11.53 2.47
CA THR A 89 17.94 -10.08 2.36
C THR A 89 16.57 -9.75 1.76
N PHE A 90 16.03 -8.59 2.10
CA PHE A 90 14.73 -8.17 1.57
C PHE A 90 14.72 -8.10 0.04
N LEU A 91 15.81 -7.60 -0.56
CA LEU A 91 15.91 -7.47 -2.00
C LEU A 91 15.99 -8.83 -2.69
N ASP A 92 16.78 -9.76 -2.16
CA ASP A 92 16.88 -11.12 -2.71
C ASP A 92 15.54 -11.84 -2.63
N PHE A 93 14.85 -11.75 -1.48
CA PHE A 93 13.52 -12.30 -1.32
C PHE A 93 12.52 -11.71 -2.33
N HIS A 94 12.55 -10.37 -2.51
CA HIS A 94 11.67 -9.68 -3.45
C HIS A 94 11.90 -10.18 -4.88
N MET A 95 13.15 -10.32 -5.29
CA MET A 95 13.53 -10.82 -6.62
C MET A 95 13.12 -12.27 -6.82
N GLU A 96 13.37 -13.12 -5.84
CA GLU A 96 12.99 -14.54 -5.86
C GLU A 96 11.48 -14.71 -5.94
N PHE A 97 10.73 -14.00 -5.11
CA PHE A 97 9.27 -14.06 -5.06
C PHE A 97 8.61 -13.69 -6.38
N HIS A 98 9.18 -12.74 -7.11
CA HIS A 98 8.70 -12.31 -8.44
C HIS A 98 9.37 -13.03 -9.61
N ASN A 99 10.25 -14.03 -9.36
CA ASN A 99 11.08 -14.67 -10.38
C ASN A 99 11.81 -13.65 -11.26
N ALA A 100 12.31 -12.57 -10.67
CA ALA A 100 12.75 -11.38 -11.36
C ALA A 100 13.94 -11.63 -12.31
N MET A 101 14.77 -12.61 -12.00
CA MET A 101 15.93 -12.99 -12.83
C MET A 101 15.54 -13.70 -14.15
N GLU A 102 14.29 -14.19 -14.25
CA GLU A 102 13.77 -14.83 -15.46
C GLU A 102 13.02 -13.84 -16.36
N LEU A 103 12.64 -12.68 -15.82
CA LEU A 103 11.90 -11.65 -16.55
C LEU A 103 12.74 -11.02 -17.65
N LYS A 104 12.11 -10.69 -18.79
CA LYS A 104 12.78 -10.06 -19.94
C LYS A 104 11.90 -8.99 -20.60
N GLY A 105 12.57 -8.06 -21.27
CA GLY A 105 11.87 -7.05 -22.07
C GLY A 105 10.90 -6.21 -21.25
N ILE A 106 9.62 -6.23 -21.63
CA ILE A 106 8.57 -5.42 -21.02
C ILE A 106 8.31 -5.85 -19.57
N GLU A 107 8.30 -7.14 -19.27
CA GLU A 107 8.06 -7.67 -17.93
C GLU A 107 9.15 -7.23 -16.95
N LEU A 108 10.40 -7.33 -17.34
CA LEU A 108 11.53 -6.85 -16.54
C LEU A 108 11.45 -5.33 -16.33
N ARG A 109 11.14 -4.57 -17.39
CA ARG A 109 10.94 -3.12 -17.28
C ARG A 109 9.86 -2.78 -16.25
N ASP A 110 8.69 -3.42 -16.35
CA ASP A 110 7.57 -3.13 -15.48
C ASP A 110 7.86 -3.50 -14.02
N TYR A 111 8.53 -4.64 -13.80
CA TYR A 111 9.04 -5.05 -12.49
C TYR A 111 10.01 -4.01 -11.89
N LEU A 112 11.03 -3.60 -12.66
CA LEU A 112 12.00 -2.61 -12.19
C LEU A 112 11.34 -1.26 -11.90
N HIS A 113 10.39 -0.84 -12.72
CA HIS A 113 9.63 0.37 -12.47
C HIS A 113 8.84 0.32 -11.16
N GLU A 114 8.21 -0.80 -10.84
CA GLU A 114 7.47 -0.98 -9.60
C GLU A 114 8.41 -1.01 -8.39
N LEU A 115 9.47 -1.82 -8.45
CA LEU A 115 10.48 -1.94 -7.41
C LEU A 115 11.11 -0.57 -7.10
N LEU A 116 11.60 0.13 -8.12
CA LEU A 116 12.21 1.45 -7.97
C LEU A 116 11.20 2.49 -7.44
N SER A 117 9.93 2.41 -7.83
CA SER A 117 8.88 3.28 -7.29
C SER A 117 8.70 3.13 -5.78
N ASN A 118 8.78 1.89 -5.27
CA ASN A 118 8.70 1.60 -3.84
C ASN A 118 9.98 2.05 -3.12
N ILE A 119 11.16 1.80 -3.68
CA ILE A 119 12.44 2.27 -3.16
C ILE A 119 12.48 3.81 -3.07
N ASN A 120 11.88 4.52 -4.02
CA ASN A 120 11.82 5.98 -4.00
C ASN A 120 11.08 6.56 -2.79
N GLN A 121 10.18 5.78 -2.17
CA GLN A 121 9.45 6.18 -0.96
C GLN A 121 10.29 6.07 0.33
N ILE A 122 11.45 5.40 0.27
CA ILE A 122 12.40 5.34 1.39
C ILE A 122 13.01 6.73 1.55
N GLY A 123 13.00 7.26 2.78
CA GLY A 123 13.50 8.61 3.08
C GLY A 123 15.03 8.71 3.05
N ASP A 124 15.70 7.64 3.47
CA ASP A 124 17.16 7.58 3.60
C ASP A 124 17.85 7.41 2.25
N VAL A 125 18.74 8.36 1.91
CA VAL A 125 19.46 8.37 0.63
C VAL A 125 20.53 7.28 0.57
N ILE A 126 21.15 6.92 1.70
CA ILE A 126 22.18 5.89 1.75
C ILE A 126 21.56 4.53 1.46
N ILE A 127 20.45 4.22 2.12
CA ILE A 127 19.68 2.99 1.89
C ILE A 127 19.19 2.92 0.45
N LYS A 128 18.68 4.01 -0.13
CA LYS A 128 18.30 4.04 -1.55
C LYS A 128 19.45 3.71 -2.48
N ASN A 129 20.59 4.33 -2.26
CA ASN A 129 21.77 4.11 -3.10
C ASN A 129 22.27 2.67 -3.00
N GLU A 130 22.21 2.07 -1.82
CA GLU A 130 22.52 0.65 -1.63
C GLU A 130 21.58 -0.26 -2.44
N PHE A 131 20.26 0.00 -2.41
CA PHE A 131 19.31 -0.73 -3.26
C PHE A 131 19.64 -0.57 -4.75
N ILE A 132 19.89 0.67 -5.20
CA ILE A 132 20.22 0.95 -6.62
C ILE A 132 21.49 0.20 -7.04
N LYS A 133 22.53 0.22 -6.21
CA LYS A 133 23.78 -0.50 -6.46
C LYS A 133 23.53 -2.00 -6.56
N ASN A 134 22.82 -2.60 -5.61
CA ASN A 134 22.54 -4.03 -5.61
C ASN A 134 21.69 -4.44 -6.84
N ILE A 135 20.72 -3.63 -7.24
CA ILE A 135 19.92 -3.87 -8.46
C ILE A 135 20.81 -3.75 -9.71
N SER A 136 21.67 -2.74 -9.77
CA SER A 136 22.63 -2.54 -10.86
C SER A 136 23.52 -3.77 -11.06
N GLU A 137 24.11 -4.29 -9.99
CA GLU A 137 24.97 -5.46 -9.99
C GLU A 137 24.22 -6.74 -10.41
N LYS A 138 22.97 -6.94 -9.95
CA LYS A 138 22.19 -8.15 -10.22
C LYS A 138 21.63 -8.22 -11.64
N PHE A 139 21.23 -7.08 -12.20
CA PHE A 139 20.61 -7.03 -13.54
C PHE A 139 21.58 -6.55 -14.63
N ASP A 140 22.82 -6.25 -14.29
CA ASP A 140 23.83 -5.68 -15.21
C ASP A 140 23.31 -4.40 -15.91
N ILE A 141 22.64 -3.53 -15.13
CA ILE A 141 22.10 -2.25 -15.57
C ILE A 141 22.87 -1.15 -14.84
N LYS A 142 23.31 -0.12 -15.56
CA LYS A 142 24.06 0.98 -14.93
C LYS A 142 23.21 1.72 -13.90
N GLU A 143 23.81 2.08 -12.76
CA GLU A 143 23.12 2.84 -11.70
C GLU A 143 22.47 4.13 -12.25
N MET A 144 23.14 4.83 -13.17
CA MET A 144 22.59 6.03 -13.80
C MET A 144 21.30 5.77 -14.56
N GLU A 145 21.17 4.65 -15.24
CA GLU A 145 19.94 4.27 -15.96
C GLU A 145 18.79 3.98 -14.96
N LEU A 146 19.09 3.32 -13.84
CA LEU A 146 18.12 3.09 -12.76
C LEU A 146 17.67 4.41 -12.11
N ILE A 147 18.62 5.35 -11.92
CA ILE A 147 18.32 6.69 -11.39
C ILE A 147 17.47 7.50 -12.39
N GLU A 148 17.72 7.37 -13.69
CA GLU A 148 16.89 7.99 -14.72
C GLU A 148 15.46 7.44 -14.69
N ILE A 149 15.29 6.13 -14.54
CA ILE A 149 13.96 5.51 -14.36
C ILE A 149 13.27 6.07 -13.11
N LEU A 150 13.98 6.19 -11.99
CA LEU A 150 13.48 6.82 -10.76
C LEU A 150 13.01 8.26 -10.97
N ASN A 151 13.78 9.03 -11.74
CA ASN A 151 13.50 10.45 -11.99
C ASN A 151 12.48 10.65 -13.11
N SER A 152 12.46 9.79 -14.14
CA SER A 152 11.50 9.86 -15.25
C SER A 152 10.06 9.64 -14.77
N LYS A 153 9.85 8.82 -13.74
CA LYS A 153 8.52 8.73 -13.10
C LYS A 153 8.09 10.01 -12.39
N LYS A 154 9.02 10.85 -11.93
CA LYS A 154 8.65 12.20 -11.45
C LYS A 154 8.11 13.08 -12.58
N THR A 155 8.62 12.91 -13.80
CA THR A 155 8.17 13.64 -14.98
C THR A 155 6.97 12.97 -15.65
N TYR A 156 6.98 11.64 -15.73
CA TYR A 156 5.88 10.85 -16.29
C TYR A 156 4.65 10.82 -15.36
N ASN A 157 4.84 10.73 -14.05
CA ASN A 157 3.75 10.93 -13.09
C ASN A 157 3.32 12.40 -13.01
N ARG A 158 4.19 13.38 -13.29
CA ARG A 158 3.77 14.78 -13.47
C ARG A 158 2.98 14.99 -14.74
N SER A 159 3.35 14.35 -15.86
CA SER A 159 2.60 14.44 -17.12
C SER A 159 1.34 13.57 -17.12
N GLN A 160 1.38 12.37 -16.59
CA GLN A 160 0.18 11.55 -16.38
C GLN A 160 -0.67 12.02 -15.21
N ASP A 161 -0.05 12.60 -14.15
CA ASP A 161 -0.79 13.27 -13.08
C ASP A 161 -1.34 14.61 -13.56
N ALA A 162 -0.76 15.28 -14.55
CA ALA A 162 -1.37 16.45 -15.20
C ALA A 162 -2.50 16.02 -16.15
N GLU A 163 -2.33 14.96 -16.96
CA GLU A 163 -3.39 14.44 -17.84
C GLU A 163 -4.44 13.58 -17.09
N LYS A 164 -4.05 12.88 -15.99
CA LYS A 164 -5.00 12.19 -15.10
C LYS A 164 -5.58 13.11 -14.03
N ASN A 165 -4.93 14.23 -13.69
CA ASN A 165 -5.48 15.21 -12.74
C ASN A 165 -6.61 16.05 -13.34
N GLU A 166 -6.75 16.12 -14.66
CA GLU A 166 -7.98 16.63 -15.28
C GLU A 166 -9.14 15.64 -15.17
N ASN A 167 -8.88 14.33 -14.86
CA ASN A 167 -9.89 13.28 -14.97
C ASN A 167 -10.15 12.42 -13.72
N ASN A 168 -9.48 12.64 -12.58
CA ASN A 168 -9.75 11.90 -11.34
C ASN A 168 -9.82 12.82 -10.12
N ILE A 169 -11.00 12.90 -9.54
CA ILE A 169 -11.20 13.53 -8.23
C ILE A 169 -10.46 12.68 -7.19
N LYS A 170 -9.40 13.24 -6.58
CA LYS A 170 -8.56 12.53 -5.61
C LYS A 170 -9.00 12.83 -4.17
N PHE A 171 -9.37 11.80 -3.44
CA PHE A 171 -9.56 11.87 -1.99
C PHE A 171 -8.23 11.60 -1.29
N THR A 172 -7.35 12.60 -1.24
CA THR A 172 -5.95 12.45 -0.83
C THR A 172 -5.73 12.52 0.68
N THR A 173 -6.64 13.14 1.42
CA THR A 173 -6.55 13.28 2.88
C THR A 173 -7.38 12.22 3.60
N ILE A 174 -7.03 11.92 4.86
CA ILE A 174 -7.83 11.05 5.74
C ILE A 174 -9.24 11.63 5.90
N ILE A 175 -9.36 12.96 5.99
CA ILE A 175 -10.63 13.67 6.12
C ILE A 175 -11.48 13.42 4.87
N HIS A 176 -10.95 13.63 3.67
CA HIS A 176 -11.71 13.41 2.42
C HIS A 176 -12.14 11.95 2.24
N ARG A 177 -11.35 10.97 2.73
CA ARG A 177 -11.75 9.56 2.72
C ARG A 177 -12.90 9.29 3.68
N ALA A 178 -12.85 9.88 4.87
CA ALA A 178 -13.96 9.78 5.84
C ALA A 178 -15.24 10.43 5.30
N GLU A 179 -15.14 11.61 4.67
CA GLU A 179 -16.25 12.28 4.00
C GLU A 179 -16.83 11.45 2.85
N LEU A 180 -15.97 10.73 2.10
CA LEU A 180 -16.39 9.83 1.03
C LEU A 180 -17.23 8.66 1.58
N GLU A 181 -16.75 7.99 2.63
CA GLU A 181 -17.49 6.90 3.27
C GLU A 181 -18.79 7.39 3.90
N LEU A 182 -18.77 8.56 4.51
CA LEU A 182 -19.99 9.20 5.02
C LEU A 182 -20.99 9.49 3.90
N THR A 183 -20.53 9.98 2.76
CA THR A 183 -21.38 10.26 1.59
C THR A 183 -22.01 8.98 1.05
N LYS A 184 -21.29 7.86 1.01
CA LYS A 184 -21.83 6.54 0.65
C LYS A 184 -22.96 6.11 1.62
N ILE A 185 -22.73 6.23 2.91
CA ILE A 185 -23.73 5.90 3.93
C ILE A 185 -24.99 6.72 3.71
N ILE A 186 -24.89 8.04 3.50
CA ILE A 186 -26.02 8.91 3.25
C ILE A 186 -26.73 8.55 1.94
N MET A 187 -25.98 8.18 0.91
CA MET A 187 -26.51 7.83 -0.41
C MET A 187 -27.33 6.53 -0.39
N HIS A 188 -26.87 5.54 0.37
CA HIS A 188 -27.55 4.24 0.52
C HIS A 188 -28.61 4.19 1.62
N ALA A 189 -28.71 5.24 2.45
CA ALA A 189 -29.71 5.33 3.50
C ALA A 189 -31.12 5.53 2.92
N ASP A 190 -32.12 4.94 3.56
CA ASP A 190 -33.53 5.21 3.24
C ASP A 190 -33.94 6.64 3.63
N LEU A 191 -35.14 7.07 3.21
CA LEU A 191 -35.61 8.43 3.44
C LEU A 191 -35.75 8.78 4.94
N LYS A 192 -36.06 7.82 5.80
CA LYS A 192 -36.18 8.02 7.24
C LYS A 192 -34.81 8.21 7.86
N ASP A 193 -33.88 7.36 7.49
CA ASP A 193 -32.53 7.40 7.99
C ASP A 193 -31.76 8.62 7.46
N ARG A 194 -31.96 9.04 6.20
CA ARG A 194 -31.43 10.30 5.67
C ARG A 194 -31.93 11.52 6.48
N LYS A 195 -33.21 11.56 6.86
CA LYS A 195 -33.74 12.64 7.72
C LYS A 195 -33.10 12.66 9.11
N ASN A 196 -32.79 11.50 9.66
CA ASN A 196 -32.07 11.38 10.92
C ASN A 196 -30.61 11.80 10.79
N LEU A 197 -29.92 11.33 9.75
CA LEU A 197 -28.54 11.70 9.45
C LEU A 197 -28.40 13.21 9.21
N LYS A 198 -29.34 13.84 8.52
CA LYS A 198 -29.36 15.30 8.31
C LYS A 198 -29.39 16.10 9.61
N LYS A 199 -30.03 15.56 10.68
CA LYS A 199 -30.05 16.22 11.99
C LYS A 199 -28.76 16.06 12.78
N LEU A 200 -28.01 14.98 12.51
CA LEU A 200 -26.79 14.63 13.23
C LEU A 200 -25.53 15.14 12.53
N ILE A 201 -25.55 15.24 11.21
CA ILE A 201 -24.39 15.55 10.36
C ILE A 201 -24.67 16.88 9.67
N SER A 202 -23.98 17.94 10.12
CA SER A 202 -24.00 19.24 9.48
C SER A 202 -23.20 19.22 8.17
N LEU A 203 -23.64 19.98 7.17
CA LEU A 203 -22.91 20.14 5.90
C LEU A 203 -21.53 20.80 6.09
N ASP A 204 -21.34 21.57 7.16
CA ASP A 204 -20.06 22.21 7.50
C ASP A 204 -18.95 21.22 7.83
N LEU A 205 -19.30 19.95 8.11
CA LEU A 205 -18.32 18.88 8.34
C LEU A 205 -17.74 18.33 7.04
N ILE A 206 -18.31 18.67 5.88
CA ILE A 206 -17.86 18.19 4.57
C ILE A 206 -17.08 19.31 3.89
N THR A 207 -15.77 19.10 3.76
CA THR A 207 -14.85 20.10 3.19
C THR A 207 -14.59 19.88 1.71
N HIS A 208 -14.80 18.67 1.20
CA HIS A 208 -14.60 18.36 -0.21
C HIS A 208 -15.78 18.85 -1.04
N GLU A 209 -15.53 19.78 -1.96
CA GLU A 209 -16.55 20.53 -2.73
C GLU A 209 -17.58 19.61 -3.45
N LEU A 210 -17.11 18.53 -4.10
CA LEU A 210 -18.01 17.61 -4.80
C LEU A 210 -18.88 16.81 -3.84
N LEU A 211 -18.30 16.30 -2.74
CA LEU A 211 -19.08 15.54 -1.74
C LEU A 211 -20.11 16.45 -1.06
N LEU A 212 -19.76 17.70 -0.81
CA LEU A 212 -20.69 18.71 -0.30
C LEU A 212 -21.87 18.93 -1.26
N LYS A 213 -21.62 19.04 -2.57
CA LYS A 213 -22.66 19.14 -3.59
C LYS A 213 -23.57 17.92 -3.59
N ILE A 214 -23.01 16.73 -3.53
CA ILE A 214 -23.77 15.47 -3.50
C ILE A 214 -24.66 15.41 -2.26
N VAL A 215 -24.09 15.59 -1.05
CA VAL A 215 -24.84 15.51 0.20
C VAL A 215 -25.90 16.61 0.32
N SER A 216 -25.60 17.82 -0.16
CA SER A 216 -26.58 18.91 -0.20
C SER A 216 -27.79 18.55 -1.05
N LYS A 217 -27.60 17.91 -2.20
CA LYS A 217 -28.69 17.41 -3.04
C LYS A 217 -29.47 16.28 -2.37
N LEU A 218 -28.79 15.31 -1.77
CA LEU A 218 -29.41 14.21 -1.04
C LEU A 218 -30.26 14.69 0.15
N TYR A 219 -29.90 15.83 0.75
CA TYR A 219 -30.64 16.41 1.87
C TYR A 219 -31.75 17.35 1.44
N SER A 220 -31.73 17.87 0.21
CA SER A 220 -32.76 18.80 -0.29
C SER A 220 -33.95 18.07 -0.94
N ASP A 221 -33.73 16.92 -1.55
CA ASP A 221 -34.76 16.19 -2.29
C ASP A 221 -35.36 15.04 -1.44
N GLN A 222 -36.67 15.09 -1.21
CA GLN A 222 -37.38 14.09 -0.39
C GLN A 222 -37.77 12.82 -1.16
N GLN A 223 -37.65 12.81 -2.50
CA GLN A 223 -38.01 11.68 -3.37
C GLN A 223 -36.85 11.20 -4.24
N PHE A 224 -35.64 11.36 -3.75
CA PHE A 224 -34.43 11.19 -4.54
C PHE A 224 -34.11 9.72 -4.84
N GLU A 225 -34.15 9.36 -6.14
CA GLU A 225 -33.57 8.12 -6.63
C GLU A 225 -32.11 8.34 -7.06
N THR A 226 -31.22 7.46 -6.61
CA THR A 226 -29.76 7.54 -6.87
C THR A 226 -29.44 7.57 -8.36
N SER A 227 -30.30 6.96 -9.22
CA SER A 227 -30.18 7.00 -10.67
C SER A 227 -30.27 8.39 -11.28
N ARG A 228 -31.03 9.30 -10.66
CA ARG A 228 -31.17 10.70 -11.12
C ARG A 228 -29.99 11.58 -10.72
N LEU A 229 -29.24 11.20 -9.68
CA LEU A 229 -28.08 11.97 -9.22
C LEU A 229 -27.05 12.17 -10.35
N ILE A 230 -26.81 11.12 -11.15
CA ILE A 230 -25.84 11.17 -12.24
C ILE A 230 -26.21 12.19 -13.31
N GLU A 231 -27.51 12.38 -13.58
CA GLU A 231 -27.99 13.31 -14.61
C GLU A 231 -27.83 14.78 -14.22
N ASP A 232 -27.84 15.07 -12.91
CA ASP A 232 -27.74 16.42 -12.37
C ASP A 232 -26.31 17.00 -12.37
N PHE A 233 -25.29 16.19 -12.66
CA PHE A 233 -23.90 16.62 -12.74
C PHE A 233 -23.46 16.74 -14.19
N PRO A 234 -23.08 17.96 -14.66
CA PRO A 234 -22.70 18.18 -16.05
C PRO A 234 -21.35 17.56 -16.41
N ASP A 235 -20.45 17.41 -15.42
CA ASP A 235 -19.09 16.93 -15.66
C ASP A 235 -19.05 15.40 -15.75
N LYS A 236 -18.37 14.89 -16.81
CA LYS A 236 -18.21 13.46 -17.08
C LYS A 236 -17.44 12.74 -15.99
N ILE A 237 -16.55 13.44 -15.29
CA ILE A 237 -15.70 12.92 -14.22
C ILE A 237 -16.50 12.78 -12.93
N GLU A 238 -17.28 13.81 -12.61
CA GLU A 238 -18.22 13.80 -11.49
C GLU A 238 -19.21 12.63 -11.63
N ARG A 239 -19.79 12.44 -12.82
CA ARG A 239 -20.68 11.29 -13.14
C ARG A 239 -20.01 9.95 -12.92
N LYS A 240 -18.75 9.79 -13.37
CA LYS A 240 -17.98 8.55 -13.19
C LYS A 240 -17.65 8.26 -11.73
N LEU A 241 -17.48 9.30 -10.92
CA LEU A 241 -17.29 9.12 -9.47
C LEU A 241 -18.60 8.70 -8.81
N ILE A 242 -19.69 9.43 -9.07
CA ILE A 242 -21.01 9.15 -8.50
C ILE A 242 -21.48 7.73 -8.85
N SER A 243 -21.17 7.23 -10.05
CA SER A 243 -21.49 5.86 -10.45
C SER A 243 -20.67 4.77 -9.72
N LYS A 244 -19.65 5.14 -8.95
CA LYS A 244 -18.81 4.24 -8.14
C LYS A 244 -19.07 4.37 -6.63
N LEU A 245 -19.89 5.34 -6.22
CA LEU A 245 -20.35 5.51 -4.85
C LEU A 245 -21.50 4.55 -4.54
#